data_7842605d0b408b63a1322a8d6c0ab3b4
#
_entry.id   7842605d0b408b63a1322a8d6c0ab3b4
#
_cell.length_a   1.000
_cell.length_b   1.000
_cell.length_c   1.000
_cell.angle_alpha   90.00
_cell.angle_beta   90.00
_cell.angle_gamma   90.00
#
_symmetry.space_group_name_H-M   'P 1'
#
loop_
_entity.id
_entity.type
_entity.pdbx_description
1 polymer ?
#
loop_
_entity_poly.entity_id
_entity_poly.type
_entity_poly.pdbx_seq_one_letter_code
_entity_poly.pdbx_strand_id
1 'polypeptide(L)'
;MIFFSKNQENLFLKVLGLFSIVRGYNILILIIAQYLTARYVFSPNSNFEQIIFDLNLFYLVFATALSTSSGYIINNYFDAEKDKINRPQKFLIEHAIPQRIQLRIYLLMNLTCLGISWLFSLKAVLFFLIYIFGILFYSVLIKRLFWLSNIYKAFLTILPFFAITLYYKNFEQIIFLYAGFLFSL
;
A
#
# COMPACT_ATOMS: atom_id res chain seq x y z
N MET A 1 23.43 -26.25 -10.05
CA MET A 1 22.03 -26.44 -10.39
C MET A 1 21.32 -26.91 -9.13
N ILE A 2 20.57 -26.02 -8.46
CA ILE A 2 19.90 -26.35 -7.17
C ILE A 2 18.61 -27.08 -7.53
N PHE A 3 18.53 -28.37 -7.26
CA PHE A 3 17.33 -29.18 -7.46
C PHE A 3 16.34 -28.88 -6.33
N PHE A 4 15.37 -28.01 -6.57
CA PHE A 4 14.23 -27.84 -5.66
C PHE A 4 13.28 -29.05 -5.81
N SER A 5 12.74 -29.52 -4.68
CA SER A 5 11.65 -30.50 -4.75
C SER A 5 10.40 -29.83 -5.35
N LYS A 6 9.51 -30.60 -6.02
CA LYS A 6 8.27 -30.10 -6.64
C LYS A 6 7.40 -29.26 -5.67
N ASN A 7 7.43 -29.55 -4.38
CA ASN A 7 6.76 -28.78 -3.34
C ASN A 7 7.46 -27.44 -3.05
N GLN A 8 8.79 -27.40 -3.11
CA GLN A 8 9.57 -26.18 -2.91
C GLN A 8 9.43 -25.24 -4.11
N GLU A 9 9.39 -25.75 -5.34
CA GLU A 9 9.11 -24.95 -6.54
C GLU A 9 7.70 -24.32 -6.47
N ASN A 10 6.69 -25.08 -6.05
CA ASN A 10 5.33 -24.56 -5.87
C ASN A 10 5.23 -23.48 -4.78
N LEU A 11 5.97 -23.63 -3.67
CA LEU A 11 6.00 -22.64 -2.61
C LEU A 11 6.70 -21.37 -3.07
N PHE A 12 7.86 -21.51 -3.73
CA PHE A 12 8.61 -20.39 -4.27
C PHE A 12 7.82 -19.57 -5.28
N LEU A 13 7.11 -20.23 -6.21
CA LEU A 13 6.23 -19.57 -7.17
C LEU A 13 5.08 -18.82 -6.49
N LYS A 14 4.49 -19.35 -5.42
CA LYS A 14 3.45 -18.65 -4.64
C LYS A 14 3.99 -17.42 -3.92
N VAL A 15 5.18 -17.50 -3.34
CA VAL A 15 5.84 -16.37 -2.68
C VAL A 15 6.17 -15.28 -3.69
N LEU A 16 6.77 -15.65 -4.83
CA LEU A 16 7.02 -14.70 -5.92
C LEU A 16 5.73 -14.09 -6.47
N GLY A 17 4.69 -14.91 -6.63
CA GLY A 17 3.37 -14.45 -7.06
C GLY A 17 2.80 -13.41 -6.09
N LEU A 18 2.84 -13.67 -4.79
CA LEU A 18 2.38 -12.71 -3.78
C LEU A 18 3.20 -11.41 -3.82
N PHE A 19 4.52 -11.52 -3.87
CA PHE A 19 5.42 -10.36 -3.96
C PHE A 19 5.15 -9.52 -5.21
N SER A 20 4.87 -10.17 -6.35
CA SER A 20 4.49 -9.51 -7.60
C SER A 20 3.14 -8.80 -7.47
N ILE A 21 2.12 -9.48 -6.93
CA ILE A 21 0.77 -8.93 -6.75
C ILE A 21 0.79 -7.67 -5.89
N VAL A 22 1.44 -7.74 -4.72
CA VAL A 22 1.51 -6.60 -3.78
C VAL A 22 2.48 -5.51 -4.24
N ARG A 23 3.17 -5.73 -5.37
CA ARG A 23 4.25 -4.85 -5.85
C ARG A 23 5.26 -4.55 -4.74
N GLY A 24 5.84 -5.60 -4.17
CA GLY A 24 6.68 -5.52 -2.97
C GLY A 24 7.76 -4.45 -3.03
N TYR A 25 8.37 -4.22 -4.20
CA TYR A 25 9.33 -3.14 -4.40
C TYR A 25 8.72 -1.75 -4.13
N ASN A 26 7.50 -1.48 -4.61
CA ASN A 26 6.83 -0.20 -4.36
C ASN A 26 6.47 -0.02 -2.88
N ILE A 27 6.12 -1.11 -2.18
CA ILE A 27 5.86 -1.07 -0.74
C ILE A 27 7.13 -0.75 0.05
N LEU A 28 8.28 -1.31 -0.33
CA LEU A 28 9.56 -0.97 0.29
C LEU A 28 9.91 0.51 0.10
N ILE A 29 9.75 1.04 -1.11
CA ILE A 29 9.96 2.48 -1.37
C ILE A 29 9.01 3.33 -0.52
N LEU A 30 7.74 2.95 -0.42
CA LEU A 30 6.75 3.64 0.40
C LEU A 30 7.17 3.70 1.88
N ILE A 31 7.60 2.57 2.45
CA ILE A 31 8.08 2.50 3.83
C ILE A 31 9.27 3.44 4.03
N ILE A 32 10.27 3.37 3.15
CA ILE A 32 11.46 4.23 3.23
C ILE A 32 11.05 5.71 3.12
N ALA A 33 10.18 6.05 2.16
CA ALA A 33 9.71 7.42 1.97
C ALA A 33 8.97 7.95 3.22
N GLN A 34 8.16 7.13 3.89
CA GLN A 34 7.47 7.52 5.11
C GLN A 34 8.45 7.79 6.27
N TYR A 35 9.47 6.94 6.46
CA TYR A 35 10.50 7.19 7.48
C TYR A 35 11.34 8.43 7.17
N LEU A 36 11.72 8.64 5.91
CA LEU A 36 12.44 9.85 5.50
C LEU A 36 11.57 11.11 5.70
N THR A 37 10.29 11.04 5.37
CA THR A 37 9.33 12.13 5.62
C THR A 37 9.22 12.43 7.11
N ALA A 38 9.07 11.41 7.95
CA ALA A 38 9.05 11.58 9.40
C ALA A 38 10.30 12.27 9.92
N ARG A 39 11.48 11.88 9.41
CA ARG A 39 12.77 12.43 9.87
C ARG A 39 13.02 13.85 9.38
N TYR A 40 12.84 14.09 8.09
CA TYR A 40 13.32 15.35 7.49
C TYR A 40 12.24 16.43 7.41
N VAL A 41 10.97 16.05 7.39
CA VAL A 41 9.87 17.01 7.30
C VAL A 41 9.27 17.30 8.67
N PHE A 42 8.97 16.26 9.45
CA PHE A 42 8.22 16.41 10.69
C PHE A 42 9.09 16.49 11.95
N SER A 43 10.28 15.88 11.96
CA SER A 43 11.17 15.84 13.14
C SER A 43 12.63 16.10 12.76
N PRO A 44 12.96 17.30 12.20
CA PRO A 44 14.29 17.58 11.68
C PRO A 44 15.39 17.59 12.77
N ASN A 45 15.02 17.78 14.02
CA ASN A 45 15.95 17.81 15.17
C ASN A 45 16.11 16.46 15.89
N SER A 46 15.34 15.43 15.52
CA SER A 46 15.41 14.12 16.15
C SER A 46 16.55 13.27 15.57
N ASN A 47 17.13 12.36 16.37
CA ASN A 47 18.09 11.41 15.85
C ASN A 47 17.40 10.35 14.99
N PHE A 48 18.09 9.84 13.96
CA PHE A 48 17.56 8.83 13.05
C PHE A 48 17.14 7.54 13.79
N GLU A 49 17.91 7.15 14.80
CA GLU A 49 17.59 5.98 15.64
C GLU A 49 16.28 6.17 16.40
N GLN A 50 16.00 7.36 16.94
CA GLN A 50 14.75 7.63 17.64
C GLN A 50 13.53 7.45 16.76
N ILE A 51 13.64 7.78 15.49
CA ILE A 51 12.54 7.65 14.52
C ILE A 51 12.36 6.20 14.08
N ILE A 52 13.45 5.46 13.85
CA ILE A 52 13.36 4.04 13.47
C ILE A 52 12.79 3.18 14.58
N PHE A 53 13.17 3.46 15.85
CA PHE A 53 12.70 2.71 17.01
C PHE A 53 11.39 3.25 17.61
N ASP A 54 10.77 4.27 16.99
CA ASP A 54 9.42 4.71 17.37
C ASP A 54 8.38 3.66 16.98
N LEU A 55 7.93 2.88 17.99
CA LEU A 55 6.96 1.82 17.80
C LEU A 55 5.63 2.32 17.24
N ASN A 56 5.20 3.52 17.62
CA ASN A 56 3.95 4.07 17.12
C ASN A 56 4.07 4.42 15.65
N LEU A 57 5.17 5.06 15.26
CA LEU A 57 5.46 5.33 13.84
C LEU A 57 5.56 4.03 13.05
N PHE A 58 6.24 3.01 13.60
CA PHE A 58 6.34 1.69 12.98
C PHE A 58 4.95 1.09 12.69
N TYR A 59 4.06 1.08 13.67
CA TYR A 59 2.70 0.56 13.49
C TYR A 59 1.91 1.35 12.43
N LEU A 60 2.06 2.68 12.38
CA LEU A 60 1.40 3.50 11.37
C LEU A 60 1.92 3.17 9.95
N VAL A 61 3.24 3.11 9.79
CA VAL A 61 3.89 2.75 8.52
C VAL A 61 3.48 1.33 8.10
N PHE A 62 3.41 0.40 9.05
CA PHE A 62 2.97 -0.96 8.79
C PHE A 62 1.49 -1.02 8.38
N ALA A 63 0.60 -0.28 9.05
CA ALA A 63 -0.81 -0.17 8.65
C ALA A 63 -0.96 0.42 7.23
N THR A 64 -0.15 1.44 6.90
CA THR A 64 -0.11 2.03 5.57
C THR A 64 0.37 1.02 4.52
N ALA A 65 1.43 0.26 4.82
CA ALA A 65 1.94 -0.78 3.94
C ALA A 65 0.90 -1.88 3.69
N LEU A 66 0.18 -2.32 4.73
CA LEU A 66 -0.90 -3.31 4.63
C LEU A 66 -2.05 -2.81 3.75
N SER A 67 -2.55 -1.60 4.00
CA SER A 67 -3.66 -1.03 3.23
C SER A 67 -3.29 -0.81 1.76
N THR A 68 -2.08 -0.34 1.48
CA THR A 68 -1.59 -0.16 0.10
C THR A 68 -1.38 -1.50 -0.60
N SER A 69 -0.80 -2.50 0.09
CA SER A 69 -0.63 -3.86 -0.44
C SER A 69 -1.97 -4.52 -0.76
N SER A 70 -2.95 -4.37 0.14
CA SER A 70 -4.32 -4.86 -0.09
C SER A 70 -4.93 -4.21 -1.33
N GLY A 71 -4.65 -2.91 -1.53
CA GLY A 71 -5.07 -2.17 -2.72
C GLY A 71 -4.50 -2.75 -4.02
N TYR A 72 -3.25 -3.17 -4.03
CA TYR A 72 -2.68 -3.85 -5.19
C TYR A 72 -3.33 -5.22 -5.43
N ILE A 73 -3.64 -5.97 -4.37
CA ILE A 73 -4.31 -7.28 -4.48
C ILE A 73 -5.71 -7.12 -5.10
N ILE A 74 -6.52 -6.19 -4.60
CA ILE A 74 -7.88 -6.01 -5.13
C ILE A 74 -7.86 -5.47 -6.57
N ASN A 75 -6.90 -4.61 -6.89
CA ASN A 75 -6.72 -4.14 -8.25
C ASN A 75 -6.32 -5.28 -9.21
N ASN A 76 -5.40 -6.16 -8.80
CA ASN A 76 -5.01 -7.34 -9.55
C ASN A 76 -6.17 -8.31 -9.76
N TYR A 77 -7.02 -8.50 -8.74
CA TYR A 77 -8.22 -9.32 -8.83
C TYR A 77 -9.18 -8.85 -9.94
N PHE A 78 -9.46 -7.54 -10.01
CA PHE A 78 -10.34 -6.97 -11.03
C PHE A 78 -9.69 -6.86 -12.42
N ASP A 79 -8.36 -6.89 -12.52
CA ASP A 79 -7.62 -6.82 -13.78
C ASP A 79 -7.30 -8.19 -14.39
N ALA A 80 -7.59 -9.28 -13.71
CA ALA A 80 -7.18 -10.63 -14.06
C ALA A 80 -7.44 -11.00 -15.54
N GLU A 81 -8.64 -10.72 -16.06
CA GLU A 81 -8.97 -11.03 -17.44
C GLU A 81 -8.20 -10.17 -18.46
N LYS A 82 -7.97 -8.89 -18.14
CA LYS A 82 -7.19 -7.99 -18.98
C LYS A 82 -5.71 -8.37 -18.98
N ASP A 83 -5.16 -8.70 -17.82
CA ASP A 83 -3.75 -9.08 -17.67
C ASP A 83 -3.46 -10.44 -18.32
N LYS A 84 -4.43 -11.35 -18.37
CA LYS A 84 -4.32 -12.60 -19.11
C LYS A 84 -4.03 -12.39 -20.60
N ILE A 85 -4.62 -11.35 -21.20
CA ILE A 85 -4.44 -11.03 -22.62
C ILE A 85 -3.19 -10.15 -22.81
N ASN A 86 -3.05 -9.08 -22.02
CA ASN A 86 -2.03 -8.05 -22.25
C ASN A 86 -0.66 -8.41 -21.66
N ARG A 87 -0.60 -9.23 -20.60
CA ARG A 87 0.62 -9.58 -19.84
C ARG A 87 0.61 -11.03 -19.38
N PRO A 88 0.57 -12.02 -20.32
CA PRO A 88 0.37 -13.43 -19.99
C PRO A 88 1.43 -14.00 -19.04
N GLN A 89 2.69 -13.61 -19.17
CA GLN A 89 3.77 -14.10 -18.28
C GLN A 89 3.56 -13.64 -16.83
N LYS A 90 3.23 -12.36 -16.63
CA LYS A 90 2.93 -11.80 -15.32
C LYS A 90 1.68 -12.48 -14.73
N PHE A 91 0.64 -12.64 -15.55
CA PHE A 91 -0.59 -13.33 -15.16
C PHE A 91 -0.31 -14.74 -14.62
N LEU A 92 0.54 -15.54 -15.27
CA LEU A 92 0.88 -16.89 -14.82
C LEU A 92 1.54 -16.90 -13.43
N ILE A 93 2.44 -15.97 -13.16
CA ILE A 93 3.13 -15.86 -11.87
C ILE A 93 2.14 -15.45 -10.77
N GLU A 94 1.33 -14.45 -11.02
CA GLU A 94 0.38 -13.90 -10.05
C GLU A 94 -0.79 -14.84 -9.77
N HIS A 95 -1.20 -15.64 -10.77
CA HIS A 95 -2.27 -16.63 -10.62
C HIS A 95 -1.80 -18.00 -10.12
N ALA A 96 -0.50 -18.15 -9.76
CA ALA A 96 -0.05 -19.24 -8.89
C ALA A 96 -0.78 -19.22 -7.52
N ILE A 97 -1.37 -18.05 -7.16
CA ILE A 97 -2.24 -17.90 -6.00
C ILE A 97 -3.69 -17.80 -6.49
N PRO A 98 -4.58 -18.75 -6.14
CA PRO A 98 -5.98 -18.70 -6.53
C PRO A 98 -6.68 -17.41 -6.09
N GLN A 99 -7.55 -16.86 -6.92
CA GLN A 99 -8.27 -15.62 -6.66
C GLN A 99 -9.03 -15.61 -5.32
N ARG A 100 -9.58 -16.76 -4.90
CA ARG A 100 -10.23 -16.91 -3.58
C ARG A 100 -9.26 -16.65 -2.42
N ILE A 101 -8.01 -17.08 -2.58
CA ILE A 101 -6.96 -16.83 -1.56
C ILE A 101 -6.54 -15.37 -1.59
N GLN A 102 -6.40 -14.76 -2.78
CA GLN A 102 -6.12 -13.33 -2.92
C GLN A 102 -7.17 -12.48 -2.17
N LEU A 103 -8.46 -12.77 -2.32
CA LEU A 103 -9.53 -12.07 -1.59
C LEU A 103 -9.45 -12.27 -0.07
N ARG A 104 -9.10 -13.48 0.40
CA ARG A 104 -8.90 -13.72 1.84
C ARG A 104 -7.72 -12.91 2.39
N ILE A 105 -6.61 -12.86 1.65
CA ILE A 105 -5.44 -12.05 2.03
C ILE A 105 -5.82 -10.56 2.06
N TYR A 106 -6.56 -10.07 1.05
CA TYR A 106 -7.08 -8.71 1.00
C TYR A 106 -7.89 -8.36 2.26
N LEU A 107 -8.86 -9.20 2.62
CA LEU A 107 -9.69 -8.98 3.80
C LEU A 107 -8.85 -9.01 5.09
N LEU A 108 -7.96 -9.99 5.23
CA LEU A 108 -7.10 -10.12 6.41
C LEU A 108 -6.20 -8.89 6.59
N MET A 109 -5.54 -8.43 5.51
CA MET A 109 -4.70 -7.24 5.55
C MET A 109 -5.47 -5.98 5.97
N ASN A 110 -6.69 -5.79 5.44
CA ASN A 110 -7.52 -4.64 5.80
C ASN A 110 -8.01 -4.72 7.25
N LEU A 111 -8.43 -5.90 7.72
CA LEU A 111 -8.83 -6.08 9.12
C LEU A 111 -7.65 -5.84 10.07
N THR A 112 -6.47 -6.33 9.73
CA THR A 112 -5.24 -6.10 10.51
C THR A 112 -4.87 -4.61 10.52
N CYS A 113 -4.96 -3.93 9.37
CA CYS A 113 -4.73 -2.49 9.26
C CYS A 113 -5.68 -1.70 10.18
N LEU A 114 -6.97 -2.00 10.15
CA LEU A 114 -7.97 -1.33 10.99
C LEU A 114 -7.77 -1.66 12.48
N GLY A 115 -7.44 -2.90 12.80
CA GLY A 115 -7.12 -3.32 14.18
C GLY A 115 -5.92 -2.56 14.75
N ILE A 116 -4.84 -2.43 13.98
CA ILE A 116 -3.68 -1.63 14.37
C ILE A 116 -4.08 -0.15 14.51
N SER A 117 -4.84 0.38 13.57
CA SER A 117 -5.27 1.78 13.58
C SER A 117 -6.14 2.12 14.80
N TRP A 118 -6.91 1.16 15.29
CA TRP A 118 -7.72 1.30 16.51
C TRP A 118 -6.86 1.55 17.75
N LEU A 119 -5.63 1.00 17.80
CA LEU A 119 -4.71 1.22 18.91
C LEU A 119 -4.22 2.67 19.01
N PHE A 120 -4.32 3.46 17.94
CA PHE A 120 -3.89 4.85 17.93
C PHE A 120 -5.04 5.82 18.24
N SER A 121 -6.07 5.78 17.41
CA SER A 121 -7.21 6.68 17.56
C SER A 121 -8.32 6.33 16.57
N LEU A 122 -9.54 6.75 16.91
CA LEU A 122 -10.68 6.66 16.01
C LEU A 122 -10.45 7.44 14.69
N LYS A 123 -9.68 8.54 14.74
CA LYS A 123 -9.33 9.33 13.54
C LYS A 123 -8.45 8.53 12.58
N ALA A 124 -7.51 7.73 13.10
CA ALA A 124 -6.69 6.83 12.28
C ALA A 124 -7.54 5.74 11.62
N VAL A 125 -8.48 5.14 12.36
CA VAL A 125 -9.42 4.16 11.80
C VAL A 125 -10.25 4.76 10.67
N LEU A 126 -10.82 5.95 10.88
CA LEU A 126 -11.60 6.65 9.84
C LEU A 126 -10.75 6.97 8.61
N PHE A 127 -9.50 7.40 8.81
CA PHE A 127 -8.57 7.67 7.71
C PHE A 127 -8.32 6.41 6.87
N PHE A 128 -7.95 5.30 7.51
CA PHE A 128 -7.69 4.05 6.79
C PHE A 128 -8.97 3.45 6.19
N LEU A 129 -10.12 3.60 6.82
CA LEU A 129 -11.41 3.22 6.21
C LEU A 129 -11.64 3.99 4.90
N ILE A 130 -11.50 5.31 4.92
CA ILE A 130 -11.66 6.15 3.72
C ILE A 130 -10.63 5.74 2.65
N TYR A 131 -9.39 5.47 3.04
CA TYR A 131 -8.34 5.05 2.13
C TYR A 131 -8.64 3.69 1.48
N ILE A 132 -9.03 2.68 2.26
CA ILE A 132 -9.40 1.35 1.77
C ILE A 132 -10.60 1.41 0.83
N PHE A 133 -11.65 2.15 1.22
CA PHE A 133 -12.81 2.37 0.35
C PHE A 133 -12.45 3.13 -0.92
N GLY A 134 -11.59 4.14 -0.82
CA GLY A 134 -11.10 4.89 -1.96
C GLY A 134 -10.39 4.00 -2.98
N ILE A 135 -9.51 3.10 -2.51
CA ILE A 135 -8.83 2.13 -3.38
C ILE A 135 -9.81 1.14 -4.01
N LEU A 136 -10.76 0.63 -3.23
CA LEU A 136 -11.79 -0.28 -3.74
C LEU A 136 -12.65 0.40 -4.81
N PHE A 137 -13.12 1.62 -4.54
CA PHE A 137 -13.90 2.42 -5.46
C PHE A 137 -13.14 2.72 -6.75
N TYR A 138 -11.85 3.04 -6.65
CA TYR A 138 -10.98 3.17 -7.82
C TYR A 138 -10.94 1.88 -8.64
N SER A 139 -10.70 0.75 -8.00
CA SER A 139 -10.51 -0.54 -8.68
C SER A 139 -11.77 -1.03 -9.39
N VAL A 140 -12.95 -0.74 -8.83
CA VAL A 140 -14.23 -1.20 -9.38
C VAL A 140 -14.79 -0.25 -10.44
N LEU A 141 -14.78 1.06 -10.17
CA LEU A 141 -15.54 2.06 -10.93
C LEU A 141 -14.65 3.07 -11.66
N ILE A 142 -13.82 3.80 -10.94
CA ILE A 142 -13.07 4.97 -11.45
C ILE A 142 -12.08 4.59 -12.54
N LYS A 143 -11.46 3.44 -12.42
CA LYS A 143 -10.46 2.93 -13.38
C LYS A 143 -10.95 2.85 -14.83
N ARG A 144 -12.26 2.78 -15.04
CA ARG A 144 -12.89 2.74 -16.38
C ARG A 144 -13.05 4.13 -17.00
N LEU A 145 -12.89 5.20 -16.23
CA LEU A 145 -13.08 6.57 -16.65
C LEU A 145 -11.72 7.19 -16.97
N PHE A 146 -11.42 7.40 -18.25
CA PHE A 146 -10.10 7.77 -18.77
C PHE A 146 -9.42 8.95 -18.03
N TRP A 147 -10.06 10.11 -17.97
CA TRP A 147 -9.49 11.30 -17.31
C TRP A 147 -9.51 11.25 -15.80
N LEU A 148 -10.64 10.82 -15.23
CA LEU A 148 -10.84 10.77 -13.80
C LEU A 148 -9.95 9.72 -13.12
N SER A 149 -9.62 8.64 -13.83
CA SER A 149 -8.75 7.57 -13.35
C SER A 149 -7.36 8.07 -12.94
N ASN A 150 -6.73 8.91 -13.75
CA ASN A 150 -5.38 9.41 -13.48
C ASN A 150 -5.36 10.38 -12.29
N ILE A 151 -6.30 11.31 -12.24
CA ILE A 151 -6.43 12.28 -11.14
C ILE A 151 -6.70 11.55 -9.82
N TYR A 152 -7.65 10.62 -9.84
CA TYR A 152 -8.01 9.86 -8.64
C TYR A 152 -6.86 8.97 -8.14
N LYS A 153 -6.13 8.33 -9.06
CA LYS A 153 -4.95 7.55 -8.75
C LYS A 153 -3.86 8.42 -8.11
N ALA A 154 -3.58 9.61 -8.67
CA ALA A 154 -2.63 10.54 -8.10
C ALA A 154 -3.05 10.96 -6.67
N PHE A 155 -4.33 11.23 -6.45
CA PHE A 155 -4.87 11.51 -5.12
C PHE A 155 -4.63 10.36 -4.13
N LEU A 156 -4.91 9.11 -4.53
CA LEU A 156 -4.68 7.94 -3.68
C LEU A 156 -3.19 7.73 -3.34
N THR A 157 -2.28 8.09 -4.25
CA THR A 157 -0.82 7.95 -4.01
C THR A 157 -0.28 8.93 -2.97
N ILE A 158 -0.97 10.04 -2.74
CA ILE A 158 -0.56 11.04 -1.74
C ILE A 158 -1.09 10.70 -0.34
N LEU A 159 -2.19 9.96 -0.23
CA LEU A 159 -2.79 9.65 1.06
C LEU A 159 -1.82 9.01 2.09
N PRO A 160 -0.89 8.13 1.72
CA PRO A 160 0.14 7.64 2.63
C PRO A 160 1.00 8.72 3.29
N PHE A 161 1.27 9.83 2.59
CA PHE A 161 1.95 10.99 3.18
C PHE A 161 1.08 11.64 4.27
N PHE A 162 -0.21 11.78 4.03
CA PHE A 162 -1.13 12.32 5.03
C PHE A 162 -1.31 11.44 6.27
N ALA A 163 -1.05 10.13 6.19
CA ALA A 163 -1.00 9.28 7.37
C ALA A 163 0.08 9.75 8.37
N ILE A 164 1.27 10.14 7.88
CA ILE A 164 2.34 10.70 8.73
C ILE A 164 1.95 12.07 9.29
N THR A 165 1.29 12.91 8.51
CA THR A 165 0.76 14.21 8.98
C THR A 165 -0.21 14.04 10.15
N LEU A 166 -1.09 13.03 10.09
CA LEU A 166 -2.00 12.70 11.19
C LEU A 166 -1.27 12.26 12.45
N TYR A 167 -0.18 11.52 12.30
CA TYR A 167 0.63 11.04 13.41
C TYR A 167 1.27 12.21 14.16
N TYR A 168 1.93 13.11 13.43
CA TYR A 168 2.61 14.26 14.01
C TYR A 168 1.65 15.40 14.39
N LYS A 169 0.36 15.31 14.02
CA LYS A 169 -0.67 16.37 14.23
C LYS A 169 -0.23 17.73 13.72
N ASN A 170 0.64 17.75 12.74
CA ASN A 170 1.18 18.96 12.16
C ASN A 170 0.52 19.18 10.79
N PHE A 171 -0.24 20.29 10.66
CA PHE A 171 -0.98 20.68 9.47
C PHE A 171 -0.55 22.08 9.00
N GLU A 172 0.74 22.38 9.06
CA GLU A 172 1.29 23.64 8.58
C GLU A 172 1.12 23.77 7.06
N GLN A 173 1.02 25.01 6.57
CA GLN A 173 0.83 25.29 5.14
C GLN A 173 1.93 24.68 4.26
N ILE A 174 3.16 24.61 4.75
CA ILE A 174 4.30 24.04 4.04
C ILE A 174 4.08 22.56 3.69
N ILE A 175 3.36 21.82 4.53
CA ILE A 175 3.04 20.40 4.32
C ILE A 175 2.11 20.22 3.13
N PHE A 176 1.13 21.13 2.97
CA PHE A 176 0.25 21.12 1.80
C PHE A 176 0.99 21.48 0.50
N LEU A 177 2.03 22.31 0.57
CA LEU A 177 2.91 22.57 -0.57
C LEU A 177 3.69 21.32 -0.98
N TYR A 178 4.25 20.57 -0.04
CA TYR A 178 4.90 19.28 -0.32
C TYR A 178 3.92 18.27 -0.91
N ALA A 179 2.72 18.17 -0.37
CA ALA A 179 1.67 17.30 -0.91
C ALA A 179 1.28 17.72 -2.34
N GLY A 180 1.14 19.03 -2.61
CA GLY A 180 0.88 19.57 -3.94
C GLY A 180 1.97 19.25 -4.94
N PHE A 181 3.24 19.34 -4.53
CA PHE A 181 4.40 18.96 -5.35
C PHE A 181 4.36 17.46 -5.70
N LEU A 182 4.12 16.59 -4.69
CA LEU A 182 3.98 15.16 -4.92
C LEU A 182 2.79 14.80 -5.84
N PHE A 183 1.73 15.63 -5.81
CA PHE A 183 0.59 15.44 -6.69
C PHE A 183 0.92 15.79 -8.16
N SER A 184 1.85 16.70 -8.38
CA SER A 184 2.23 17.16 -9.72
C SER A 184 3.21 16.21 -10.44
N LEU A 185 3.87 15.29 -9.70
CA LEU A 185 4.78 14.27 -10.24
C LEU A 185 4.01 13.03 -10.72
#